data_fbca792b3111e1dea134ee3071df3a0f
#
_entry.id   fbca792b3111e1dea134ee3071df3a0f
#
_cell.length_a   1.000
_cell.length_b   1.000
_cell.length_c   1.000
_cell.angle_alpha   90.00
_cell.angle_beta   90.00
_cell.angle_gamma   90.00
#
_symmetry.space_group_name_H-M   'P 1'
#
loop_
_entity.id
_entity.type
_entity.pdbx_description
1 polymer ?
#
loop_
_entity_poly.entity_id
_entity_poly.type
_entity_poly.pdbx_seq_one_letter_code
_entity_poly.pdbx_strand_id
1 'polypeptide(L)'
;ITNFHTLVGDGIIKEFSKCRKRDQGALLIAQMSNQGNLLDDSYLKNTVKIANENRNDIIGFICQEKLADDYFLYMIPGVNLYNSSDNSDQRYITPLEAMKRKADIIIVGRGIIGKDNLLEECKKYQSIAWNNYKKC
;
A
#
# COMPACT_ATOMS: atom_id res chain seq x y z
N ILE A 1 7.08 -4.02 -10.59
CA ILE A 1 6.49 -4.37 -9.28
C ILE A 1 5.15 -5.04 -9.52
N THR A 2 4.88 -6.13 -8.82
CA THR A 2 3.57 -6.80 -8.74
C THR A 2 3.12 -6.91 -7.30
N ASN A 3 1.91 -7.40 -7.04
CA ASN A 3 1.42 -7.64 -5.67
C ASN A 3 0.70 -8.98 -5.57
N PHE A 4 0.70 -9.55 -4.36
CA PHE A 4 0.07 -10.82 -4.04
C PHE A 4 -0.70 -10.76 -2.73
N HIS A 5 -1.81 -11.50 -2.65
CA HIS A 5 -2.39 -11.93 -1.39
C HIS A 5 -1.68 -13.19 -0.87
N THR A 6 -1.49 -13.27 0.45
CA THR A 6 -0.87 -14.44 1.11
C THR A 6 -1.90 -15.49 1.58
N LEU A 7 -3.16 -15.36 1.16
CA LEU A 7 -4.24 -16.31 1.49
C LEU A 7 -3.94 -17.77 1.10
N VAL A 8 -3.14 -17.96 0.06
CA VAL A 8 -2.71 -19.28 -0.43
C VAL A 8 -1.35 -19.70 0.12
N GLY A 9 -0.82 -19.00 1.11
CA GLY A 9 0.54 -19.23 1.65
C GLY A 9 1.64 -18.63 0.76
N ASP A 10 2.86 -19.12 0.93
CA ASP A 10 4.08 -18.60 0.27
C ASP A 10 4.36 -19.22 -1.12
N GLY A 11 3.56 -20.18 -1.56
CA GLY A 11 3.77 -20.88 -2.83
C GLY A 11 3.89 -19.96 -4.03
N ILE A 12 3.04 -18.92 -4.12
CA ILE A 12 3.08 -17.95 -5.22
C ILE A 12 4.39 -17.14 -5.23
N ILE A 13 4.97 -16.87 -4.06
CA ILE A 13 6.23 -16.15 -3.94
C ILE A 13 7.39 -17.01 -4.46
N LYS A 14 7.38 -18.31 -4.13
CA LYS A 14 8.35 -19.27 -4.63
C LYS A 14 8.33 -19.39 -6.15
N GLU A 15 7.14 -19.39 -6.76
CA GLU A 15 7.03 -19.40 -8.22
C GLU A 15 7.46 -18.06 -8.84
N PHE A 16 7.10 -16.94 -8.23
CA PHE A 16 7.57 -15.62 -8.65
C PHE A 16 9.08 -15.51 -8.61
N SER A 17 9.73 -16.00 -7.53
CA SER A 17 11.20 -16.00 -7.38
C SER A 17 11.91 -16.72 -8.51
N LYS A 18 11.32 -17.81 -9.05
CA LYS A 18 11.91 -18.58 -10.16
C LYS A 18 11.86 -17.83 -11.50
N CYS A 19 10.87 -16.97 -11.73
CA CYS A 19 10.63 -16.34 -13.02
C CYS A 19 10.91 -14.84 -13.07
N ARG A 20 11.05 -14.15 -11.89
CA ARG A 20 11.29 -12.73 -11.84
C ARG A 20 12.67 -12.33 -12.40
N LYS A 21 12.75 -11.14 -12.98
CA LYS A 21 14.01 -10.52 -13.33
C LYS A 21 14.65 -9.83 -12.11
N ARG A 22 15.94 -9.49 -12.22
CA ARG A 22 16.73 -8.90 -11.13
C ARG A 22 16.14 -7.60 -10.58
N ASP A 23 15.51 -6.80 -11.43
CA ASP A 23 14.91 -5.48 -11.12
C ASP A 23 13.41 -5.56 -10.75
N GLN A 24 12.89 -6.76 -10.53
CA GLN A 24 11.50 -6.99 -10.16
C GLN A 24 11.39 -7.40 -8.70
N GLY A 25 10.38 -6.86 -8.02
CA GLY A 25 10.01 -7.21 -6.66
C GLY A 25 8.49 -7.24 -6.49
N ALA A 26 8.03 -7.87 -5.44
CA ALA A 26 6.62 -7.97 -5.11
C ALA A 26 6.27 -7.25 -3.82
N LEU A 27 5.02 -6.81 -3.73
CA LEU A 27 4.38 -6.29 -2.53
C LEU A 27 3.37 -7.32 -2.03
N LEU A 28 3.27 -7.49 -0.72
CA LEU A 28 2.20 -8.28 -0.13
C LEU A 28 1.03 -7.38 0.28
N ILE A 29 -0.18 -7.79 -0.08
CA ILE A 29 -1.39 -7.09 0.37
C ILE A 29 -1.67 -7.54 1.80
N ALA A 30 -1.34 -6.68 2.77
CA ALA A 30 -1.44 -6.98 4.20
C ALA A 30 -2.71 -6.41 4.83
N GLN A 31 -3.14 -5.24 4.39
CA GLN A 31 -4.37 -4.59 4.87
C GLN A 31 -5.10 -3.93 3.71
N MET A 32 -6.41 -3.86 3.80
CA MET A 32 -7.26 -3.18 2.81
C MET A 32 -8.04 -2.04 3.46
N SER A 33 -8.36 -1.00 2.67
CA SER A 33 -9.11 0.17 3.12
C SER A 33 -10.63 -0.02 3.08
N ASN A 34 -11.12 -1.09 2.46
CA ASN A 34 -12.56 -1.38 2.40
C ASN A 34 -13.09 -1.80 3.78
N GLN A 35 -14.29 -1.31 4.12
CA GLN A 35 -15.03 -1.77 5.28
C GLN A 35 -15.49 -3.21 5.04
N GLY A 36 -15.50 -4.05 6.09
CA GLY A 36 -15.96 -5.43 6.00
C GLY A 36 -15.04 -6.37 5.20
N ASN A 37 -13.78 -5.99 4.91
CA ASN A 37 -12.84 -6.93 4.32
C ASN A 37 -12.51 -8.08 5.30
N LEU A 38 -12.12 -9.23 4.75
CA LEU A 38 -11.90 -10.47 5.52
C LEU A 38 -10.47 -10.65 6.03
N LEU A 39 -9.60 -9.63 5.90
CA LEU A 39 -8.22 -9.70 6.36
C LEU A 39 -8.17 -9.38 7.86
N ASP A 40 -7.98 -10.39 8.67
CA ASP A 40 -7.89 -10.31 10.13
C ASP A 40 -6.46 -10.18 10.65
N ASP A 41 -6.30 -10.05 11.96
CA ASP A 41 -4.98 -9.94 12.60
C ASP A 41 -4.11 -11.19 12.41
N SER A 42 -4.71 -12.35 12.27
CA SER A 42 -3.98 -13.60 12.00
C SER A 42 -3.38 -13.58 10.60
N TYR A 43 -4.17 -13.18 9.61
CA TYR A 43 -3.70 -12.96 8.24
C TYR A 43 -2.56 -11.94 8.20
N LEU A 44 -2.72 -10.80 8.89
CA LEU A 44 -1.71 -9.75 8.93
C LEU A 44 -0.38 -10.27 9.50
N LYS A 45 -0.40 -10.95 10.66
CA LYS A 45 0.79 -11.52 11.29
C LYS A 45 1.50 -12.53 10.37
N ASN A 46 0.73 -13.41 9.73
CA ASN A 46 1.27 -14.39 8.80
C ASN A 46 1.87 -13.71 7.56
N THR A 47 1.23 -12.67 7.01
CA THR A 47 1.73 -11.90 5.87
C THR A 47 3.07 -11.25 6.19
N VAL A 48 3.21 -10.61 7.36
CA VAL A 48 4.47 -10.00 7.81
C VAL A 48 5.55 -11.07 8.01
N LYS A 49 5.21 -12.22 8.58
CA LYS A 49 6.14 -13.36 8.72
C LYS A 49 6.64 -13.82 7.36
N ILE A 50 5.74 -14.08 6.42
CA ILE A 50 6.07 -14.51 5.05
C ILE A 50 6.99 -13.47 4.36
N ALA A 51 6.72 -12.18 4.51
CA ALA A 51 7.58 -11.13 3.96
C ALA A 51 9.01 -11.21 4.52
N ASN A 52 9.15 -11.36 5.83
CA ASN A 52 10.45 -11.48 6.49
C ASN A 52 11.24 -12.71 6.04
N GLU A 53 10.57 -13.81 5.76
CA GLU A 53 11.19 -15.05 5.27
C GLU A 53 11.58 -14.97 3.77
N ASN A 54 11.05 -13.97 3.02
CA ASN A 54 11.24 -13.83 1.58
C ASN A 54 11.76 -12.43 1.16
N ARG A 55 12.64 -11.83 1.94
CA ARG A 55 13.15 -10.46 1.73
C ARG A 55 13.82 -10.22 0.38
N ASN A 56 14.36 -11.26 -0.26
CA ASN A 56 14.96 -11.13 -1.59
C ASN A 56 13.93 -10.85 -2.70
N ASP A 57 12.68 -11.21 -2.49
CA ASP A 57 11.59 -11.16 -3.47
C ASP A 57 10.51 -10.13 -3.08
N ILE A 58 10.28 -9.97 -1.78
CA ILE A 58 9.28 -9.06 -1.23
C ILE A 58 9.95 -7.74 -0.85
N ILE A 59 9.52 -6.67 -1.50
CA ILE A 59 10.05 -5.33 -1.30
C ILE A 59 9.18 -4.45 -0.41
N GLY A 60 7.98 -4.90 -0.02
CA GLY A 60 7.09 -4.12 0.82
C GLY A 60 5.65 -4.62 0.88
N PHE A 61 4.77 -3.73 1.32
CA PHE A 61 3.38 -4.04 1.59
C PHE A 61 2.42 -3.03 0.96
N ILE A 62 1.24 -3.51 0.59
CA ILE A 62 0.05 -2.68 0.47
C ILE A 62 -0.67 -2.78 1.82
N CYS A 63 -0.78 -1.68 2.56
CA CYS A 63 -1.19 -1.66 3.96
C CYS A 63 -1.85 -0.34 4.35
N GLN A 64 -2.23 -0.18 5.61
CA GLN A 64 -2.82 1.04 6.14
C GLN A 64 -1.90 1.79 7.12
N GLU A 65 -0.77 1.19 7.47
CA GLU A 65 0.25 1.74 8.37
C GLU A 65 1.56 0.97 8.22
N LYS A 66 2.63 1.43 8.84
CA LYS A 66 3.90 0.72 8.90
C LYS A 66 3.76 -0.56 9.74
N LEU A 67 4.15 -1.71 9.17
CA LEU A 67 3.93 -3.04 9.74
C LEU A 67 5.19 -3.72 10.28
N ALA A 68 6.37 -3.31 9.82
CA ALA A 68 7.65 -3.95 10.12
C ALA A 68 8.79 -2.92 10.14
N ASP A 69 10.01 -3.32 9.82
CA ASP A 69 11.19 -2.46 9.80
C ASP A 69 11.31 -1.59 8.52
N ASP A 70 12.35 -0.73 8.46
CA ASP A 70 12.60 0.19 7.34
C ASP A 70 13.17 -0.49 6.09
N TYR A 71 13.31 -1.79 6.07
CA TYR A 71 13.67 -2.55 4.89
C TYR A 71 12.55 -2.55 3.84
N PHE A 72 11.30 -2.56 4.29
CA PHE A 72 10.13 -2.68 3.44
C PHE A 72 9.53 -1.32 3.07
N LEU A 73 9.03 -1.22 1.84
CA LEU A 73 8.22 -0.10 1.37
C LEU A 73 6.76 -0.26 1.83
N TYR A 74 6.16 0.82 2.30
CA TYR A 74 4.77 0.89 2.75
C TYR A 74 3.94 1.70 1.77
N MET A 75 3.12 1.04 0.96
CA MET A 75 2.23 1.68 0.02
C MET A 75 0.81 1.72 0.57
N ILE A 76 0.29 2.91 0.85
CA ILE A 76 -1.02 3.10 1.49
C ILE A 76 -2.06 3.49 0.43
N PRO A 77 -3.06 2.61 0.17
CA PRO A 77 -4.22 2.93 -0.66
C PRO A 77 -5.33 3.62 0.13
N GLY A 78 -6.39 4.01 -0.57
CA GLY A 78 -7.54 4.67 0.04
C GLY A 78 -7.23 6.11 0.44
N VAL A 79 -6.43 6.81 -0.37
CA VAL A 79 -6.07 8.21 -0.12
C VAL A 79 -6.94 9.14 -0.95
N ASN A 80 -7.62 10.09 -0.27
CA ASN A 80 -8.48 11.09 -0.91
C ASN A 80 -8.45 12.40 -0.12
N LEU A 81 -8.31 13.53 -0.81
CA LEU A 81 -8.30 14.87 -0.19
C LEU A 81 -9.70 15.37 0.19
N TYR A 82 -10.74 14.88 -0.49
CA TYR A 82 -12.07 15.50 -0.46
C TYR A 82 -13.12 14.64 0.22
N ASN A 83 -12.99 13.31 0.17
CA ASN A 83 -13.97 12.38 0.66
C ASN A 83 -13.39 11.48 1.76
N SER A 84 -14.15 11.21 2.81
CA SER A 84 -13.80 10.23 3.85
C SER A 84 -14.31 8.82 3.54
N SER A 85 -15.32 8.70 2.67
CA SER A 85 -15.91 7.43 2.22
C SER A 85 -16.58 7.61 0.87
N ASP A 86 -17.04 6.52 0.27
CA ASP A 86 -17.87 6.51 -0.93
C ASP A 86 -18.92 5.38 -0.88
N ASN A 87 -19.72 5.28 -1.95
CA ASN A 87 -20.79 4.29 -2.06
C ASN A 87 -20.29 2.84 -2.25
N SER A 88 -18.96 2.61 -2.22
CA SER A 88 -18.34 1.28 -2.37
C SER A 88 -17.69 0.81 -1.06
N ASP A 89 -18.16 1.30 0.09
CA ASP A 89 -17.62 1.02 1.42
C ASP A 89 -16.11 1.31 1.57
N GLN A 90 -15.57 2.16 0.68
CA GLN A 90 -14.20 2.58 0.73
C GLN A 90 -14.02 3.62 1.82
N ARG A 91 -13.09 3.38 2.74
CA ARG A 91 -12.63 4.39 3.71
C ARG A 91 -11.45 5.13 3.14
N TYR A 92 -11.50 6.46 3.23
CA TYR A 92 -10.43 7.31 2.76
C TYR A 92 -9.73 8.01 3.91
N ILE A 93 -8.44 8.18 3.76
CA ILE A 93 -7.60 9.04 4.60
C ILE A 93 -6.96 10.14 3.75
N THR A 94 -6.56 11.24 4.38
CA THR A 94 -5.86 12.31 3.67
C THR A 94 -4.40 11.92 3.38
N PRO A 95 -3.72 12.56 2.40
CA PRO A 95 -2.28 12.36 2.21
C PRO A 95 -1.47 12.66 3.47
N LEU A 96 -1.85 13.68 4.24
CA LEU A 96 -1.21 14.00 5.51
C LEU A 96 -1.32 12.86 6.52
N GLU A 97 -2.50 12.26 6.63
CA GLU A 97 -2.72 11.12 7.53
C GLU A 97 -1.93 9.89 7.08
N ALA A 98 -1.85 9.63 5.77
CA ALA A 98 -1.02 8.55 5.24
C ALA A 98 0.46 8.73 5.62
N MET A 99 0.98 9.96 5.55
CA MET A 99 2.37 10.25 5.97
C MET A 99 2.56 10.03 7.48
N LYS A 100 1.61 10.43 8.32
CA LYS A 100 1.66 10.13 9.77
C LYS A 100 1.69 8.63 10.06
N ARG A 101 1.06 7.82 9.23
CA ARG A 101 1.09 6.35 9.30
C ARG A 101 2.35 5.74 8.69
N LYS A 102 3.33 6.58 8.32
CA LYS A 102 4.63 6.18 7.77
C LYS A 102 4.53 5.53 6.40
N ALA A 103 3.65 6.06 5.52
CA ALA A 103 3.65 5.68 4.12
C ALA A 103 4.92 6.15 3.42
N ASP A 104 5.53 5.29 2.62
CA ASP A 104 6.56 5.68 1.64
C ASP A 104 5.91 6.14 0.34
N ILE A 105 4.81 5.50 -0.03
CA ILE A 105 4.05 5.80 -1.25
C ILE A 105 2.56 5.84 -0.93
N ILE A 106 1.87 6.87 -1.42
CA ILE A 106 0.40 6.92 -1.42
C ILE A 106 -0.15 6.43 -2.76
N ILE A 107 -1.21 5.62 -2.69
CA ILE A 107 -1.93 5.15 -3.88
C ILE A 107 -3.25 5.91 -3.96
N VAL A 108 -3.37 6.74 -5.01
CA VAL A 108 -4.52 7.60 -5.24
C VAL A 108 -5.21 7.20 -6.54
N GLY A 109 -6.46 6.81 -6.44
CA GLY A 109 -7.31 6.47 -7.60
C GLY A 109 -8.37 7.55 -7.82
N ARG A 110 -9.58 7.31 -7.30
CA ARG A 110 -10.76 8.16 -7.47
C ARG A 110 -10.59 9.62 -6.99
N GLY A 111 -9.60 9.90 -6.14
CA GLY A 111 -9.25 11.27 -5.75
C GLY A 111 -8.69 12.12 -6.90
N ILE A 112 -8.14 11.47 -7.94
CA ILE A 112 -7.58 12.11 -9.13
C ILE A 112 -8.43 11.79 -10.37
N ILE A 113 -8.75 10.51 -10.58
CA ILE A 113 -9.52 10.05 -11.75
C ILE A 113 -10.92 10.69 -11.72
N GLY A 114 -11.33 11.27 -12.80
CA GLY A 114 -12.63 11.97 -12.94
C GLY A 114 -12.60 13.45 -12.54
N LYS A 115 -11.42 14.01 -12.30
CA LYS A 115 -11.23 15.46 -12.13
C LYS A 115 -10.94 16.13 -13.48
N ASP A 116 -11.37 17.38 -13.65
CA ASP A 116 -11.17 18.13 -14.90
C ASP A 116 -9.70 18.38 -15.20
N ASN A 117 -8.88 18.64 -14.19
CA ASN A 117 -7.44 18.87 -14.34
C ASN A 117 -6.63 17.83 -13.55
N LEU A 118 -6.38 16.69 -14.18
CA LEU A 118 -5.63 15.57 -13.59
C LEU A 118 -4.23 15.97 -13.13
N LEU A 119 -3.52 16.78 -13.90
CA LEU A 119 -2.15 17.19 -13.59
C LEU A 119 -2.10 18.06 -12.33
N GLU A 120 -3.02 18.99 -12.20
CA GLU A 120 -3.12 19.85 -11.03
C GLU A 120 -3.44 19.03 -9.78
N GLU A 121 -4.41 18.10 -9.90
CA GLU A 121 -4.74 17.21 -8.78
C GLU A 121 -3.54 16.34 -8.37
N CYS A 122 -2.84 15.72 -9.30
CA CYS A 122 -1.62 14.97 -9.01
C CYS A 122 -0.59 15.80 -8.24
N LYS A 123 -0.36 17.06 -8.67
CA LYS A 123 0.57 17.97 -8.00
C LYS A 123 0.15 18.32 -6.57
N LYS A 124 -1.16 18.48 -6.30
CA LYS A 124 -1.68 18.72 -4.95
C LYS A 124 -1.35 17.53 -4.02
N TYR A 125 -1.68 16.31 -4.44
CA TYR A 125 -1.36 15.10 -3.66
C TYR A 125 0.15 14.96 -3.44
N GLN A 126 0.94 15.10 -4.50
CA GLN A 126 2.40 15.03 -4.43
C GLN A 126 2.98 16.05 -3.45
N SER A 127 2.56 17.31 -3.53
CA SER A 127 3.08 18.38 -2.66
C SER A 127 2.78 18.13 -1.19
N ILE A 128 1.54 17.71 -0.88
CA ILE A 128 1.14 17.45 0.50
C ILE A 128 1.93 16.24 1.04
N ALA A 129 1.99 15.14 0.30
CA ALA A 129 2.71 13.95 0.73
C ALA A 129 4.20 14.26 0.92
N TRP A 130 4.86 14.85 -0.07
CA TRP A 130 6.29 15.13 -0.05
C TRP A 130 6.71 16.09 1.07
N ASN A 131 5.93 17.14 1.30
CA ASN A 131 6.22 18.10 2.36
C ASN A 131 6.09 17.51 3.77
N ASN A 132 5.34 16.45 3.92
CA ASN A 132 5.17 15.76 5.20
C ASN A 132 6.05 14.51 5.33
N TYR A 133 6.44 13.86 4.23
CA TYR A 133 7.41 12.76 4.22
C TYR A 133 8.75 13.17 4.85
N LYS A 134 9.25 14.35 4.53
CA LYS A 134 10.52 14.88 5.08
C LYS A 134 10.48 15.25 6.57
N LYS A 135 9.30 15.34 7.17
CA LYS A 135 9.11 15.70 8.58
C LYS A 135 8.86 14.50 9.49
N CYS A 136 8.69 13.35 8.92
CA CYS A 136 8.49 12.07 9.59
C CYS A 136 9.76 11.25 9.65
#